data_b6fb8463cfe1c2afd5bf42c323e49c50
#
_entry.id   b6fb8463cfe1c2afd5bf42c323e49c50
#
_cell.length_a   1.000
_cell.length_b   1.000
_cell.length_c   1.000
_cell.angle_alpha   90.00
_cell.angle_beta   90.00
_cell.angle_gamma   90.00
#
_symmetry.space_group_name_H-M   'P 1'
#
loop_
_entity.id
_entity.type
_entity.pdbx_description
1 polymer ?
#
loop_
_entity_poly.entity_id
_entity_poly.type
_entity_poly.pdbx_seq_one_letter_code
_entity_poly.pdbx_strand_id
1 'polypeptide(L)'
;MSGSGQAMAAPELAPSPRLSLPMVVGIIIILGVAAAWAWPPLARWPSEWAIPFRAWVSEAFVWFSAAAKPVTRALSWLLSWPLWFSEALLFRGFPSLSLPPLPWVAIVGGTAILGHWAGGRGLAIFCGLATFYLAIFGLWQDSMQTLSIVLVTVPLAAALGLALGLWATRNDRVERVLNSVFDVMQATPHMAYLGPVVILFGFGQVPAMLATFAFALPPMARCTVLGLRTVPPDILEAGRMAGCTPRQLLWKVEIPAAEKTLMLGLNQVVMQTLAMVVIASLVGASGLGQKLLFSLQQLQIGKAVEQGVAITLIAIVLDRLTQAYMAKVPVHAGPKTGFISRHPHVSLFLLLLAVSVVAAGLFHGFAVLPKELTLSYGGPINSAVRWISKELFPYIKPLRDALTIWLMLPLRNFYLWLPWPVMLGVLAAIGYHLSGWRLALLPVCLFGFMMLAGFWEPLMLTIYLVTGATILCVIIGIPIGIWAAHSPRVAHVTKGVCDTLQTFPSFIYLIPVIMLFQTSDVSNVIAMLAYATVPAIRYTYLGLLRVPAATIDAAVASGATPWQRLRKVELPIAFPEI
;
A
#
# COMPACT_ATOMS: atom_id res chain seq x y z
N MET A 1 78.17 4.07 1.89
CA MET A 1 77.79 5.21 1.04
C MET A 1 76.35 5.01 0.63
N SER A 2 75.46 5.59 1.42
CA SER A 2 74.03 5.49 1.29
C SER A 2 73.49 6.73 0.62
N GLY A 3 72.94 6.62 -0.57
CA GLY A 3 72.26 7.70 -1.28
C GLY A 3 70.76 7.69 -0.96
N SER A 4 70.30 8.62 -0.15
CA SER A 4 68.92 8.89 0.12
C SER A 4 68.29 9.63 -1.05
N GLY A 5 67.55 8.94 -1.91
CA GLY A 5 66.66 9.57 -2.89
C GLY A 5 65.43 10.16 -2.24
N GLN A 6 65.40 11.46 -2.00
CA GLN A 6 64.19 12.19 -1.69
C GLN A 6 63.28 12.20 -2.94
N ALA A 7 62.19 11.44 -2.89
CA ALA A 7 61.11 11.58 -3.85
C ALA A 7 60.46 12.97 -3.65
N MET A 8 60.59 13.86 -4.61
CA MET A 8 59.84 15.12 -4.70
C MET A 8 58.33 14.78 -4.71
N ALA A 9 57.64 15.14 -3.66
CA ALA A 9 56.18 15.13 -3.61
C ALA A 9 55.67 16.07 -4.71
N ALA A 10 54.84 15.56 -5.61
CA ALA A 10 54.15 16.36 -6.59
C ALA A 10 53.26 17.40 -5.83
N PRO A 11 53.16 18.64 -6.31
CA PRO A 11 52.35 19.64 -5.67
C PRO A 11 50.88 19.15 -5.68
N GLU A 12 50.29 19.01 -4.50
CA GLU A 12 48.85 18.83 -4.34
C GLU A 12 48.18 20.05 -4.99
N LEU A 13 47.55 19.81 -6.15
CA LEU A 13 46.68 20.79 -6.77
C LEU A 13 45.59 21.14 -5.77
N ALA A 14 45.59 22.36 -5.26
CA ALA A 14 44.58 22.91 -4.39
C ALA A 14 43.20 22.58 -4.99
N PRO A 15 42.26 22.03 -4.20
CA PRO A 15 40.93 21.70 -4.69
C PRO A 15 40.30 22.98 -5.25
N SER A 16 39.95 22.96 -6.54
CA SER A 16 39.23 24.04 -7.18
C SER A 16 38.02 24.42 -6.30
N PRO A 17 37.73 25.71 -6.08
CA PRO A 17 36.60 26.12 -5.24
C PRO A 17 35.32 25.60 -5.87
N ARG A 18 34.85 24.45 -5.36
CA ARG A 18 33.55 23.92 -5.75
C ARG A 18 32.52 24.86 -5.12
N LEU A 19 31.78 25.58 -5.96
CA LEU A 19 30.62 26.36 -5.51
C LEU A 19 29.74 25.48 -4.65
N SER A 20 29.38 25.96 -3.45
CA SER A 20 28.48 25.24 -2.55
C SER A 20 27.10 25.08 -3.21
N LEU A 21 26.42 23.97 -2.99
CA LEU A 21 25.09 23.72 -3.56
C LEU A 21 24.12 24.90 -3.36
N PRO A 22 24.02 25.54 -2.16
CA PRO A 22 23.18 26.73 -1.98
C PRO A 22 23.53 27.90 -2.91
N MET A 23 24.81 28.12 -3.18
CA MET A 23 25.24 29.17 -4.12
C MET A 23 24.81 28.85 -5.55
N VAL A 24 25.00 27.60 -6.00
CA VAL A 24 24.59 27.18 -7.34
C VAL A 24 23.07 27.32 -7.51
N VAL A 25 22.30 26.85 -6.53
CA VAL A 25 20.83 26.97 -6.52
C VAL A 25 20.42 28.45 -6.50
N GLY A 26 21.05 29.30 -5.69
CA GLY A 26 20.78 30.74 -5.65
C GLY A 26 21.03 31.42 -7.00
N ILE A 27 22.14 31.11 -7.65
CA ILE A 27 22.47 31.61 -8.99
C ILE A 27 21.41 31.18 -10.02
N ILE A 28 21.03 29.91 -10.02
CA ILE A 28 19.98 29.38 -10.93
C ILE A 28 18.66 30.11 -10.73
N ILE A 29 18.26 30.34 -9.47
CA ILE A 29 17.01 31.05 -9.16
C ILE A 29 17.09 32.49 -9.70
N ILE A 30 18.16 33.23 -9.36
CA ILE A 30 18.30 34.63 -9.78
C ILE A 30 18.31 34.75 -11.28
N LEU A 31 19.17 33.98 -11.97
CA LEU A 31 19.29 34.04 -13.42
C LEU A 31 18.02 33.55 -14.12
N GLY A 32 17.40 32.49 -13.63
CA GLY A 32 16.18 31.95 -14.22
C GLY A 32 14.97 32.86 -14.05
N VAL A 33 14.82 33.53 -12.90
CA VAL A 33 13.77 34.53 -12.68
C VAL A 33 14.02 35.79 -13.55
N ALA A 34 15.27 36.28 -13.61
CA ALA A 34 15.62 37.41 -14.46
C ALA A 34 15.34 37.10 -15.95
N ALA A 35 15.73 35.90 -16.40
CA ALA A 35 15.47 35.45 -17.77
C ALA A 35 13.95 35.31 -18.05
N ALA A 36 13.18 34.80 -17.11
CA ALA A 36 11.72 34.67 -17.23
C ALA A 36 11.00 36.03 -17.25
N TRP A 37 11.57 37.01 -16.55
CA TRP A 37 11.08 38.40 -16.64
C TRP A 37 11.38 39.05 -17.99
N ALA A 38 12.56 38.77 -18.57
CA ALA A 38 12.95 39.29 -19.88
C ALA A 38 12.21 38.58 -21.04
N TRP A 39 11.87 37.30 -20.89
CA TRP A 39 11.22 36.50 -21.90
C TRP A 39 10.09 35.67 -21.33
N PRO A 40 8.80 36.13 -21.45
CA PRO A 40 7.63 35.48 -20.85
C PRO A 40 7.45 33.98 -21.10
N PRO A 41 7.84 33.40 -22.26
CA PRO A 41 7.80 31.96 -22.48
C PRO A 41 8.64 31.14 -21.49
N LEU A 42 9.65 31.73 -20.84
CA LEU A 42 10.41 31.07 -19.78
C LEU A 42 9.68 31.06 -18.44
N ALA A 43 8.76 32.01 -18.22
CA ALA A 43 7.93 32.03 -17.01
C ALA A 43 6.88 30.91 -17.02
N ARG A 44 6.26 30.68 -18.17
CA ARG A 44 5.23 29.64 -18.34
C ARG A 44 5.48 28.91 -19.66
N TRP A 45 5.42 27.59 -19.62
CA TRP A 45 5.54 26.76 -20.83
C TRP A 45 4.39 27.07 -21.79
N PRO A 46 4.65 27.53 -23.02
CA PRO A 46 3.61 27.81 -23.98
C PRO A 46 2.88 26.54 -24.40
N SER A 47 1.56 26.57 -24.43
CA SER A 47 0.77 25.41 -24.87
C SER A 47 1.06 24.98 -26.32
N GLU A 48 1.50 25.92 -27.16
CA GLU A 48 1.88 25.67 -28.55
C GLU A 48 3.14 24.80 -28.70
N TRP A 49 3.99 24.77 -27.68
CA TRP A 49 5.20 23.92 -27.66
C TRP A 49 4.92 22.50 -27.14
N ALA A 50 3.70 22.26 -26.67
CA ALA A 50 3.33 20.93 -26.23
C ALA A 50 3.10 20.01 -27.44
N ILE A 51 3.72 18.84 -27.40
CA ILE A 51 3.48 17.78 -28.39
C ILE A 51 2.12 17.12 -28.13
N PRO A 52 1.39 16.68 -29.14
CA PRO A 52 0.11 15.99 -28.98
C PRO A 52 0.27 14.56 -28.46
N PHE A 53 1.08 14.40 -27.42
CA PHE A 53 1.43 13.11 -26.83
C PHE A 53 0.20 12.30 -26.43
N ARG A 54 -0.83 12.97 -25.88
CA ARG A 54 -2.09 12.30 -25.49
C ARG A 54 -2.80 11.65 -26.69
N ALA A 55 -2.82 12.36 -27.84
CA ALA A 55 -3.43 11.83 -29.05
C ALA A 55 -2.64 10.61 -29.57
N TRP A 56 -1.31 10.72 -29.65
CA TRP A 56 -0.45 9.62 -30.11
C TRP A 56 -0.57 8.38 -29.22
N VAL A 57 -0.54 8.56 -27.90
CA VAL A 57 -0.73 7.44 -26.96
C VAL A 57 -2.13 6.85 -27.10
N SER A 58 -3.16 7.69 -27.23
CA SER A 58 -4.53 7.20 -27.42
C SER A 58 -4.67 6.38 -28.70
N GLU A 59 -4.16 6.89 -29.82
CA GLU A 59 -4.18 6.17 -31.09
C GLU A 59 -3.39 4.84 -31.05
N ALA A 60 -2.16 4.91 -30.50
CA ALA A 60 -1.34 3.73 -30.33
C ALA A 60 -2.02 2.69 -29.44
N PHE A 61 -2.67 3.14 -28.37
CA PHE A 61 -3.38 2.25 -27.45
C PHE A 61 -4.65 1.65 -28.06
N VAL A 62 -5.39 2.42 -28.88
CA VAL A 62 -6.55 1.93 -29.63
C VAL A 62 -6.10 0.87 -30.63
N TRP A 63 -5.04 1.15 -31.39
CA TRP A 63 -4.48 0.16 -32.33
C TRP A 63 -4.01 -1.10 -31.60
N PHE A 64 -3.23 -0.94 -30.52
CA PHE A 64 -2.76 -2.06 -29.71
C PHE A 64 -3.91 -2.88 -29.12
N SER A 65 -4.94 -2.21 -28.60
CA SER A 65 -6.11 -2.88 -28.03
C SER A 65 -6.88 -3.70 -29.07
N ALA A 66 -6.99 -3.17 -30.29
CA ALA A 66 -7.61 -3.90 -31.40
C ALA A 66 -6.79 -5.16 -31.77
N ALA A 67 -5.46 -5.04 -31.87
CA ALA A 67 -4.57 -6.18 -32.13
C ALA A 67 -4.55 -7.20 -30.97
N ALA A 68 -4.59 -6.72 -29.73
CA ALA A 68 -4.57 -7.56 -28.54
C ALA A 68 -5.93 -8.24 -28.23
N LYS A 69 -7.02 -7.82 -28.88
CA LYS A 69 -8.40 -8.26 -28.59
C LYS A 69 -8.61 -9.78 -28.53
N PRO A 70 -8.02 -10.62 -29.42
CA PRO A 70 -8.13 -12.07 -29.30
C PRO A 70 -7.50 -12.61 -28.01
N VAL A 71 -6.32 -12.10 -27.66
CA VAL A 71 -5.58 -12.51 -26.45
C VAL A 71 -6.29 -12.04 -25.19
N THR A 72 -6.74 -10.79 -25.15
CA THR A 72 -7.44 -10.24 -23.98
C THR A 72 -8.78 -10.93 -23.75
N ARG A 73 -9.51 -11.30 -24.82
CA ARG A 73 -10.74 -12.09 -24.71
C ARG A 73 -10.49 -13.50 -24.19
N ALA A 74 -9.46 -14.18 -24.71
CA ALA A 74 -9.08 -15.51 -24.23
C ALA A 74 -8.67 -15.48 -22.77
N LEU A 75 -7.88 -14.47 -22.37
CA LEU A 75 -7.46 -14.29 -20.98
C LEU A 75 -8.66 -13.95 -20.07
N SER A 76 -9.56 -13.07 -20.53
CA SER A 76 -10.79 -12.77 -19.80
C SER A 76 -11.66 -14.01 -19.61
N TRP A 77 -11.82 -14.81 -20.65
CA TRP A 77 -12.55 -16.06 -20.56
C TRP A 77 -11.90 -17.02 -19.56
N LEU A 78 -10.59 -17.21 -19.64
CA LEU A 78 -9.85 -18.09 -18.72
C LEU A 78 -10.01 -17.63 -17.26
N LEU A 79 -9.88 -16.33 -16.99
CA LEU A 79 -9.97 -15.75 -15.65
C LEU A 79 -11.42 -15.63 -15.14
N SER A 80 -12.39 -15.61 -16.04
CA SER A 80 -13.80 -15.62 -15.64
C SER A 80 -14.23 -16.93 -14.97
N TRP A 81 -13.60 -18.06 -15.28
CA TRP A 81 -13.92 -19.35 -14.67
C TRP A 81 -13.66 -19.44 -13.17
N PRO A 82 -12.45 -19.15 -12.66
CA PRO A 82 -12.21 -19.18 -11.22
C PRO A 82 -13.03 -18.09 -10.50
N LEU A 83 -13.27 -16.95 -11.14
CA LEU A 83 -14.10 -15.90 -10.57
C LEU A 83 -15.56 -16.34 -10.49
N TRP A 84 -16.12 -16.90 -11.59
CA TRP A 84 -17.46 -17.47 -11.60
C TRP A 84 -17.64 -18.57 -10.54
N PHE A 85 -16.63 -19.46 -10.42
CA PHE A 85 -16.66 -20.51 -9.39
C PHE A 85 -16.70 -19.93 -7.97
N SER A 86 -15.86 -18.94 -7.70
CA SER A 86 -15.83 -18.24 -6.41
C SER A 86 -17.16 -17.52 -6.11
N GLU A 87 -17.73 -16.85 -7.11
CA GLU A 87 -19.04 -16.21 -7.00
C GLU A 87 -20.19 -17.22 -6.79
N ALA A 88 -20.17 -18.32 -7.54
CA ALA A 88 -21.16 -19.38 -7.37
C ALA A 88 -21.10 -19.98 -5.96
N LEU A 89 -19.89 -20.19 -5.43
CA LEU A 89 -19.70 -20.72 -4.08
C LEU A 89 -20.22 -19.77 -3.00
N LEU A 90 -19.92 -18.46 -3.13
CA LEU A 90 -20.13 -17.51 -2.04
C LEU A 90 -21.53 -16.88 -2.04
N PHE A 91 -22.14 -16.59 -3.20
CA PHE A 91 -23.41 -15.84 -3.23
C PHE A 91 -24.38 -16.15 -4.39
N ARG A 92 -23.93 -16.75 -5.51
CA ARG A 92 -24.82 -17.02 -6.65
C ARG A 92 -25.45 -18.41 -6.61
N GLY A 93 -24.77 -19.39 -6.05
CA GLY A 93 -25.09 -20.82 -6.18
C GLY A 93 -24.68 -21.37 -7.55
N PHE A 94 -24.97 -22.64 -7.76
CA PHE A 94 -24.74 -23.36 -9.02
C PHE A 94 -26.08 -23.68 -9.68
N PRO A 95 -26.61 -22.82 -10.57
CA PRO A 95 -27.95 -23.01 -11.14
C PRO A 95 -28.08 -24.34 -11.92
N SER A 96 -27.00 -24.75 -12.61
CA SER A 96 -26.96 -26.03 -13.35
C SER A 96 -27.10 -27.27 -12.47
N LEU A 97 -26.74 -27.18 -11.20
CA LEU A 97 -26.80 -28.28 -10.23
C LEU A 97 -27.91 -28.06 -9.20
N SER A 98 -28.71 -26.98 -9.32
CA SER A 98 -29.73 -26.57 -8.32
C SER A 98 -29.17 -26.46 -6.91
N LEU A 99 -27.85 -26.17 -6.77
CA LEU A 99 -27.20 -26.01 -5.49
C LEU A 99 -27.22 -24.54 -5.07
N PRO A 100 -27.72 -24.23 -3.87
CA PRO A 100 -27.67 -22.87 -3.31
C PRO A 100 -26.22 -22.48 -3.01
N PRO A 101 -25.92 -21.17 -2.85
CA PRO A 101 -24.63 -20.73 -2.36
C PRO A 101 -24.40 -21.23 -0.91
N LEU A 102 -23.17 -21.16 -0.45
CA LEU A 102 -22.84 -21.50 0.93
C LEU A 102 -23.71 -20.70 1.90
N PRO A 103 -24.40 -21.37 2.84
CA PRO A 103 -25.18 -20.67 3.87
C PRO A 103 -24.30 -19.71 4.67
N TRP A 104 -24.83 -18.55 5.02
CA TRP A 104 -24.08 -17.56 5.78
C TRP A 104 -23.55 -18.11 7.11
N VAL A 105 -24.31 -19.01 7.76
CA VAL A 105 -23.90 -19.68 9.00
C VAL A 105 -22.65 -20.54 8.78
N ALA A 106 -22.54 -21.24 7.63
CA ALA A 106 -21.37 -22.05 7.30
C ALA A 106 -20.13 -21.17 7.11
N ILE A 107 -20.27 -20.00 6.51
CA ILE A 107 -19.15 -19.06 6.29
C ILE A 107 -18.73 -18.43 7.62
N VAL A 108 -19.67 -17.96 8.45
CA VAL A 108 -19.39 -17.39 9.78
C VAL A 108 -18.72 -18.43 10.69
N GLY A 109 -19.28 -19.63 10.75
CA GLY A 109 -18.69 -20.70 11.55
C GLY A 109 -17.37 -21.21 10.98
N GLY A 110 -17.23 -21.25 9.65
CA GLY A 110 -15.98 -21.62 8.96
C GLY A 110 -14.85 -20.64 9.26
N THR A 111 -15.11 -19.34 9.22
CA THR A 111 -14.11 -18.32 9.59
C THR A 111 -13.73 -18.39 11.07
N ALA A 112 -14.71 -18.69 11.96
CA ALA A 112 -14.42 -18.91 13.38
C ALA A 112 -13.56 -20.17 13.60
N ILE A 113 -13.84 -21.28 12.90
CA ILE A 113 -13.04 -22.51 12.96
C ILE A 113 -11.63 -22.26 12.44
N LEU A 114 -11.47 -21.51 11.32
CA LEU A 114 -10.16 -21.10 10.82
C LEU A 114 -9.41 -20.23 11.83
N GLY A 115 -10.10 -19.29 12.48
CA GLY A 115 -9.53 -18.48 13.57
C GLY A 115 -9.05 -19.33 14.74
N HIS A 116 -9.85 -20.32 15.13
CA HIS A 116 -9.48 -21.27 16.20
C HIS A 116 -8.27 -22.10 15.81
N TRP A 117 -8.24 -22.59 14.58
CA TRP A 117 -7.12 -23.37 14.06
C TRP A 117 -5.82 -22.55 14.00
N ALA A 118 -5.87 -21.28 13.58
CA ALA A 118 -4.70 -20.43 13.41
C ALA A 118 -4.20 -19.83 14.73
N GLY A 119 -5.09 -19.26 15.58
CA GLY A 119 -4.71 -18.46 16.74
C GLY A 119 -5.52 -18.70 18.02
N GLY A 120 -6.31 -19.81 18.08
CA GLY A 120 -7.05 -20.19 19.26
C GLY A 120 -8.37 -19.44 19.47
N ARG A 121 -8.92 -19.50 20.72
CA ARG A 121 -10.29 -19.05 21.02
C ARG A 121 -10.52 -17.56 20.77
N GLY A 122 -9.57 -16.70 21.11
CA GLY A 122 -9.71 -15.25 20.93
C GLY A 122 -9.87 -14.86 19.45
N LEU A 123 -9.02 -15.43 18.57
CA LEU A 123 -9.10 -15.18 17.14
C LEU A 123 -10.36 -15.82 16.53
N ALA A 124 -10.82 -16.97 17.04
CA ALA A 124 -12.06 -17.60 16.61
C ALA A 124 -13.28 -16.70 16.84
N ILE A 125 -13.39 -16.15 18.05
CA ILE A 125 -14.49 -15.24 18.42
C ILE A 125 -14.43 -13.97 17.56
N PHE A 126 -13.25 -13.40 17.40
CA PHE A 126 -13.07 -12.20 16.56
C PHE A 126 -13.49 -12.47 15.10
N CYS A 127 -12.99 -13.54 14.48
CA CYS A 127 -13.32 -13.89 13.08
C CYS A 127 -14.81 -14.18 12.91
N GLY A 128 -15.42 -14.90 13.86
CA GLY A 128 -16.85 -15.17 13.86
C GLY A 128 -17.69 -13.91 13.98
N LEU A 129 -17.39 -13.04 14.95
CA LEU A 129 -18.10 -11.77 15.13
C LEU A 129 -17.92 -10.81 13.96
N ALA A 130 -16.70 -10.71 13.42
CA ALA A 130 -16.41 -9.87 12.26
C ALA A 130 -17.20 -10.32 11.02
N THR A 131 -17.27 -11.63 10.78
CA THR A 131 -18.04 -12.17 9.64
C THR A 131 -19.54 -12.10 9.90
N PHE A 132 -19.99 -12.29 11.15
CA PHE A 132 -21.38 -12.11 11.54
C PHE A 132 -21.86 -10.66 11.38
N TYR A 133 -20.97 -9.67 11.64
CA TYR A 133 -21.25 -8.26 11.38
C TYR A 133 -21.69 -8.04 9.92
N LEU A 134 -21.02 -8.67 8.95
CA LEU A 134 -21.36 -8.54 7.53
C LEU A 134 -22.80 -9.02 7.23
N ALA A 135 -23.24 -10.06 7.92
CA ALA A 135 -24.59 -10.60 7.77
C ALA A 135 -25.64 -9.70 8.43
N ILE A 136 -25.43 -9.34 9.71
CA ILE A 136 -26.45 -8.62 10.50
C ILE A 136 -26.65 -7.17 10.03
N PHE A 137 -25.61 -6.54 9.43
CA PHE A 137 -25.73 -5.18 8.87
C PHE A 137 -26.13 -5.15 7.40
N GLY A 138 -26.62 -6.27 6.83
CA GLY A 138 -27.15 -6.33 5.48
C GLY A 138 -26.09 -6.14 4.38
N LEU A 139 -24.81 -6.29 4.71
CA LEU A 139 -23.66 -6.12 3.80
C LEU A 139 -23.17 -7.45 3.24
N TRP A 140 -23.90 -8.54 3.46
CA TRP A 140 -23.48 -9.90 3.13
C TRP A 140 -23.13 -10.09 1.67
N GLN A 141 -24.08 -9.76 0.78
CA GLN A 141 -23.89 -9.96 -0.65
C GLN A 141 -22.70 -9.15 -1.20
N ASP A 142 -22.62 -7.87 -0.83
CA ASP A 142 -21.53 -6.99 -1.27
C ASP A 142 -20.16 -7.45 -0.72
N SER A 143 -20.16 -7.99 0.51
CA SER A 143 -18.96 -8.56 1.13
C SER A 143 -18.51 -9.84 0.41
N MET A 144 -19.45 -10.73 0.06
CA MET A 144 -19.14 -11.95 -0.67
C MET A 144 -18.66 -11.66 -2.11
N GLN A 145 -19.20 -10.63 -2.76
CA GLN A 145 -18.70 -10.16 -4.06
C GLN A 145 -17.27 -9.66 -3.95
N THR A 146 -16.97 -8.85 -2.94
CA THR A 146 -15.61 -8.39 -2.66
C THR A 146 -14.67 -9.56 -2.37
N LEU A 147 -15.09 -10.48 -1.51
CA LEU A 147 -14.31 -11.65 -1.13
C LEU A 147 -14.06 -12.60 -2.31
N SER A 148 -14.99 -12.71 -3.27
CA SER A 148 -14.83 -13.54 -4.47
C SER A 148 -13.64 -13.08 -5.33
N ILE A 149 -13.48 -11.76 -5.50
CA ILE A 149 -12.33 -11.20 -6.21
C ILE A 149 -11.02 -11.48 -5.44
N VAL A 150 -11.03 -11.28 -4.12
CA VAL A 150 -9.86 -11.51 -3.26
C VAL A 150 -9.42 -12.96 -3.29
N LEU A 151 -10.35 -13.91 -3.19
CA LEU A 151 -10.07 -15.36 -3.21
C LEU A 151 -9.46 -15.86 -4.52
N VAL A 152 -9.68 -15.15 -5.62
CA VAL A 152 -9.05 -15.49 -6.91
C VAL A 152 -7.75 -14.73 -7.10
N THR A 153 -7.76 -13.43 -6.80
CA THR A 153 -6.60 -12.55 -7.04
C THR A 153 -5.40 -12.92 -6.16
N VAL A 154 -5.63 -13.19 -4.87
CA VAL A 154 -4.54 -13.47 -3.91
C VAL A 154 -3.76 -14.74 -4.27
N PRO A 155 -4.38 -15.91 -4.48
CA PRO A 155 -3.65 -17.10 -4.89
C PRO A 155 -2.93 -16.93 -6.24
N LEU A 156 -3.56 -16.24 -7.19
CA LEU A 156 -2.98 -16.00 -8.51
C LEU A 156 -1.74 -15.10 -8.41
N ALA A 157 -1.82 -13.99 -7.67
CA ALA A 157 -0.70 -13.09 -7.44
C ALA A 157 0.42 -13.75 -6.63
N ALA A 158 0.05 -14.54 -5.62
CA ALA A 158 1.02 -15.28 -4.83
C ALA A 158 1.75 -16.35 -5.66
N ALA A 159 1.03 -17.12 -6.47
CA ALA A 159 1.62 -18.17 -7.31
C ALA A 159 2.54 -17.59 -8.38
N LEU A 160 2.10 -16.54 -9.11
CA LEU A 160 2.95 -15.91 -10.11
C LEU A 160 4.11 -15.14 -9.47
N GLY A 161 3.88 -14.44 -8.35
CA GLY A 161 4.94 -13.76 -7.60
C GLY A 161 6.01 -14.73 -7.09
N LEU A 162 5.60 -15.89 -6.56
CA LEU A 162 6.50 -16.97 -6.19
C LEU A 162 7.30 -17.47 -7.41
N ALA A 163 6.64 -17.74 -8.53
CA ALA A 163 7.30 -18.23 -9.75
C ALA A 163 8.31 -17.22 -10.30
N LEU A 164 7.96 -15.93 -10.36
CA LEU A 164 8.87 -14.86 -10.79
C LEU A 164 10.04 -14.68 -9.82
N GLY A 165 9.78 -14.74 -8.52
CA GLY A 165 10.82 -14.69 -7.50
C GLY A 165 11.78 -15.87 -7.58
N LEU A 166 11.29 -17.10 -7.80
CA LEU A 166 12.11 -18.29 -8.07
C LEU A 166 12.95 -18.15 -9.33
N TRP A 167 12.42 -17.53 -10.37
CA TRP A 167 13.18 -17.27 -11.59
C TRP A 167 14.27 -16.23 -11.36
N ALA A 168 13.94 -15.16 -10.65
CA ALA A 168 14.87 -14.08 -10.31
C ALA A 168 16.06 -14.60 -9.47
N THR A 169 15.82 -15.46 -8.48
CA THR A 169 16.91 -16.03 -7.64
C THR A 169 17.92 -16.88 -8.42
N ARG A 170 17.54 -17.38 -9.58
CA ARG A 170 18.42 -18.22 -10.43
C ARG A 170 19.14 -17.42 -11.53
N ASN A 171 18.77 -16.18 -11.76
CA ASN A 171 19.32 -15.37 -12.84
C ASN A 171 19.36 -13.89 -12.45
N ASP A 172 20.57 -13.38 -12.18
CA ASP A 172 20.79 -11.98 -11.77
C ASP A 172 20.36 -10.94 -12.82
N ARG A 173 20.32 -11.32 -14.11
CA ARG A 173 19.79 -10.41 -15.16
C ARG A 173 18.28 -10.28 -15.03
N VAL A 174 17.58 -11.41 -14.83
CA VAL A 174 16.13 -11.43 -14.61
C VAL A 174 15.78 -10.65 -13.35
N GLU A 175 16.51 -10.84 -12.27
CA GLU A 175 16.29 -10.10 -11.02
C GLU A 175 16.43 -8.60 -11.22
N ARG A 176 17.47 -8.12 -11.89
CA ARG A 176 17.65 -6.68 -12.15
C ARG A 176 16.51 -6.10 -12.98
N VAL A 177 16.08 -6.81 -14.02
CA VAL A 177 14.94 -6.38 -14.86
C VAL A 177 13.64 -6.37 -14.06
N LEU A 178 13.35 -7.46 -13.34
CA LEU A 178 12.13 -7.54 -12.54
C LEU A 178 12.10 -6.50 -11.42
N ASN A 179 13.21 -6.24 -10.74
CA ASN A 179 13.27 -5.19 -9.72
C ASN A 179 12.97 -3.82 -10.33
N SER A 180 13.55 -3.49 -11.50
CA SER A 180 13.27 -2.22 -12.18
C SER A 180 11.78 -2.12 -12.59
N VAL A 181 11.19 -3.21 -13.10
CA VAL A 181 9.76 -3.25 -13.44
C VAL A 181 8.90 -3.08 -12.18
N PHE A 182 9.23 -3.78 -11.10
CA PHE A 182 8.50 -3.69 -9.84
C PHE A 182 8.64 -2.32 -9.16
N ASP A 183 9.80 -1.65 -9.30
CA ASP A 183 9.97 -0.26 -8.85
C ASP A 183 9.01 0.68 -9.57
N VAL A 184 8.93 0.57 -10.90
CA VAL A 184 7.96 1.34 -11.71
C VAL A 184 6.53 0.98 -11.31
N MET A 185 6.21 -0.31 -11.18
CA MET A 185 4.87 -0.75 -10.78
C MET A 185 4.47 -0.20 -9.42
N GLN A 186 5.35 -0.19 -8.42
CA GLN A 186 5.04 0.32 -7.09
C GLN A 186 5.06 1.85 -6.99
N ALA A 187 5.84 2.52 -7.83
CA ALA A 187 5.82 3.98 -7.94
C ALA A 187 4.58 4.50 -8.70
N THR A 188 3.96 3.64 -9.52
CA THR A 188 2.77 4.02 -10.32
C THR A 188 1.55 4.14 -9.41
N PRO A 189 0.82 5.27 -9.44
CA PRO A 189 -0.42 5.43 -8.67
C PRO A 189 -1.44 4.34 -9.02
N HIS A 190 -2.14 3.83 -8.03
CA HIS A 190 -3.14 2.75 -8.17
C HIS A 190 -4.17 3.03 -9.28
N MET A 191 -4.64 4.28 -9.40
CA MET A 191 -5.59 4.72 -10.42
C MET A 191 -5.05 4.58 -11.85
N ALA A 192 -3.73 4.67 -12.04
CA ALA A 192 -3.12 4.60 -13.38
C ALA A 192 -3.24 3.22 -14.02
N TYR A 193 -3.39 2.16 -13.21
CA TYR A 193 -3.64 0.80 -13.72
C TYR A 193 -5.00 0.64 -14.37
N LEU A 194 -6.00 1.45 -13.94
CA LEU A 194 -7.38 1.29 -14.39
C LEU A 194 -7.55 1.62 -15.87
N GLY A 195 -6.91 2.69 -16.36
CA GLY A 195 -7.03 3.13 -17.75
C GLY A 195 -6.65 2.04 -18.76
N PRO A 196 -5.41 1.54 -18.74
CA PRO A 196 -4.97 0.48 -19.63
C PRO A 196 -5.83 -0.79 -19.54
N VAL A 197 -6.20 -1.18 -18.32
CA VAL A 197 -6.99 -2.40 -18.11
C VAL A 197 -8.40 -2.25 -18.68
N VAL A 198 -9.05 -1.08 -18.52
CA VAL A 198 -10.38 -0.82 -19.11
C VAL A 198 -10.33 -0.83 -20.63
N ILE A 199 -9.31 -0.25 -21.24
CA ILE A 199 -9.17 -0.22 -22.71
C ILE A 199 -8.96 -1.63 -23.26
N LEU A 200 -8.19 -2.48 -22.58
CA LEU A 200 -7.85 -3.82 -23.02
C LEU A 200 -8.95 -4.86 -22.72
N PHE A 201 -9.63 -4.75 -21.59
CA PHE A 201 -10.52 -5.79 -21.06
C PHE A 201 -11.98 -5.31 -20.88
N GLY A 202 -12.24 -4.01 -21.05
CA GLY A 202 -13.55 -3.40 -20.81
C GLY A 202 -13.83 -3.12 -19.33
N PHE A 203 -15.12 -2.97 -19.00
CA PHE A 203 -15.59 -2.78 -17.63
C PHE A 203 -16.07 -4.11 -17.04
N GLY A 204 -15.90 -4.31 -15.74
CA GLY A 204 -16.41 -5.47 -15.04
C GLY A 204 -15.46 -6.03 -13.98
N GLN A 205 -15.78 -7.23 -13.48
CA GLN A 205 -15.02 -7.86 -12.39
C GLN A 205 -13.64 -8.39 -12.83
N VAL A 206 -13.53 -8.95 -14.04
CA VAL A 206 -12.25 -9.48 -14.56
C VAL A 206 -11.22 -8.35 -14.74
N PRO A 207 -11.54 -7.22 -15.41
CA PRO A 207 -10.62 -6.08 -15.47
C PRO A 207 -10.23 -5.55 -14.08
N ALA A 208 -11.18 -5.43 -13.16
CA ALA A 208 -10.90 -5.03 -11.79
C ALA A 208 -9.94 -5.98 -11.06
N MET A 209 -10.16 -7.30 -11.24
CA MET A 209 -9.27 -8.35 -10.73
C MET A 209 -7.85 -8.23 -11.32
N LEU A 210 -7.73 -7.99 -12.63
CA LEU A 210 -6.42 -7.84 -13.29
C LEU A 210 -5.66 -6.60 -12.83
N ALA A 211 -6.35 -5.45 -12.66
CA ALA A 211 -5.73 -4.25 -12.09
C ALA A 211 -5.22 -4.50 -10.66
N THR A 212 -6.04 -5.19 -9.86
CA THR A 212 -5.69 -5.57 -8.49
C THR A 212 -4.52 -6.55 -8.45
N PHE A 213 -4.54 -7.55 -9.33
CA PHE A 213 -3.46 -8.52 -9.49
C PHE A 213 -2.12 -7.87 -9.85
N ALA A 214 -2.12 -6.99 -10.84
CA ALA A 214 -0.90 -6.29 -11.27
C ALA A 214 -0.27 -5.51 -10.11
N PHE A 215 -1.10 -4.83 -9.30
CA PHE A 215 -0.63 -4.07 -8.15
C PHE A 215 -0.12 -4.95 -6.99
N ALA A 216 -0.77 -6.09 -6.74
CA ALA A 216 -0.46 -6.97 -5.61
C ALA A 216 0.71 -7.94 -5.87
N LEU A 217 1.14 -8.11 -7.11
CA LEU A 217 2.18 -9.08 -7.53
C LEU A 217 3.60 -8.79 -6.97
N PRO A 218 4.14 -7.54 -7.02
CA PRO A 218 5.53 -7.28 -6.72
C PRO A 218 6.01 -7.69 -5.32
N PRO A 219 5.26 -7.49 -4.22
CA PRO A 219 5.69 -7.87 -2.88
C PRO A 219 5.97 -9.36 -2.74
N MET A 220 5.15 -10.22 -3.32
CA MET A 220 5.38 -11.67 -3.24
C MET A 220 6.68 -12.07 -3.94
N ALA A 221 6.93 -11.52 -5.13
CA ALA A 221 8.16 -11.81 -5.87
C ALA A 221 9.40 -11.35 -5.10
N ARG A 222 9.37 -10.14 -4.51
CA ARG A 222 10.48 -9.61 -3.71
C ARG A 222 10.71 -10.40 -2.43
N CYS A 223 9.65 -10.74 -1.71
CA CYS A 223 9.75 -11.58 -0.51
C CYS A 223 10.24 -12.99 -0.85
N THR A 224 9.93 -13.52 -2.04
CA THR A 224 10.47 -14.80 -2.51
C THR A 224 11.99 -14.72 -2.72
N VAL A 225 12.46 -13.69 -3.43
CA VAL A 225 13.91 -13.48 -3.63
C VAL A 225 14.61 -13.31 -2.28
N LEU A 226 14.09 -12.44 -1.43
CA LEU A 226 14.66 -12.18 -0.11
C LEU A 226 14.69 -13.46 0.75
N GLY A 227 13.57 -14.17 0.84
CA GLY A 227 13.44 -15.37 1.66
C GLY A 227 14.40 -16.47 1.25
N LEU A 228 14.54 -16.72 -0.06
CA LEU A 228 15.45 -17.76 -0.55
C LEU A 228 16.93 -17.38 -0.40
N ARG A 229 17.28 -16.09 -0.55
CA ARG A 229 18.67 -15.63 -0.36
C ARG A 229 19.09 -15.56 1.10
N THR A 230 18.16 -15.50 2.03
CA THR A 230 18.43 -15.47 3.48
C THR A 230 18.43 -16.84 4.13
N VAL A 231 18.22 -17.91 3.36
CA VAL A 231 18.37 -19.29 3.88
C VAL A 231 19.83 -19.55 4.27
N PRO A 232 20.11 -19.97 5.53
CA PRO A 232 21.46 -20.24 5.98
C PRO A 232 22.17 -21.28 5.11
N PRO A 233 23.45 -21.04 4.73
CA PRO A 233 24.24 -21.99 3.92
C PRO A 233 24.29 -23.40 4.51
N ASP A 234 24.40 -23.52 5.82
CA ASP A 234 24.45 -24.80 6.53
C ASP A 234 23.23 -25.68 6.25
N ILE A 235 22.04 -25.07 6.13
CA ILE A 235 20.80 -25.79 5.80
C ILE A 235 20.86 -26.33 4.37
N LEU A 236 21.41 -25.54 3.46
CA LEU A 236 21.54 -25.92 2.04
C LEU A 236 22.58 -27.05 1.88
N GLU A 237 23.71 -26.96 2.61
CA GLU A 237 24.75 -28.00 2.62
C GLU A 237 24.23 -29.30 3.21
N ALA A 238 23.51 -29.23 4.33
CA ALA A 238 22.88 -30.42 4.93
C ALA A 238 21.91 -31.10 3.95
N GLY A 239 21.10 -30.31 3.20
CA GLY A 239 20.24 -30.86 2.17
C GLY A 239 21.00 -31.53 1.01
N ARG A 240 22.12 -30.94 0.58
CA ARG A 240 22.99 -31.53 -0.45
C ARG A 240 23.67 -32.80 0.04
N MET A 241 24.19 -32.80 1.26
CA MET A 241 24.81 -33.99 1.89
C MET A 241 23.81 -35.13 2.10
N ALA A 242 22.52 -34.80 2.30
CA ALA A 242 21.44 -35.79 2.35
C ALA A 242 21.05 -36.34 0.95
N GLY A 243 21.78 -35.97 -0.12
CA GLY A 243 21.51 -36.44 -1.48
C GLY A 243 20.31 -35.82 -2.18
N CYS A 244 19.85 -34.64 -1.76
CA CYS A 244 18.73 -33.98 -2.41
C CYS A 244 19.06 -33.56 -3.85
N THR A 245 18.21 -33.92 -4.80
CA THR A 245 18.25 -33.33 -6.14
C THR A 245 17.94 -31.84 -6.09
N PRO A 246 18.31 -31.03 -7.11
CA PRO A 246 18.01 -29.59 -7.13
C PRO A 246 16.52 -29.25 -6.92
N ARG A 247 15.61 -30.07 -7.43
CA ARG A 247 14.17 -29.91 -7.19
C ARG A 247 13.77 -30.24 -5.76
N GLN A 248 14.35 -31.31 -5.18
CA GLN A 248 14.10 -31.66 -3.79
C GLN A 248 14.68 -30.62 -2.84
N LEU A 249 15.87 -30.11 -3.13
CA LEU A 249 16.49 -29.02 -2.37
C LEU A 249 15.58 -27.79 -2.32
N LEU A 250 15.07 -27.35 -3.49
CA LEU A 250 14.13 -26.23 -3.56
C LEU A 250 12.85 -26.47 -2.74
N TRP A 251 12.12 -27.57 -3.04
CA TRP A 251 10.78 -27.75 -2.48
C TRP A 251 10.76 -28.31 -1.06
N LYS A 252 11.79 -29.05 -0.64
CA LYS A 252 11.83 -29.69 0.68
C LYS A 252 12.74 -28.99 1.68
N VAL A 253 13.63 -28.09 1.22
CA VAL A 253 14.60 -27.41 2.07
C VAL A 253 14.49 -25.89 1.96
N GLU A 254 14.70 -25.32 0.77
CA GLU A 254 14.75 -23.85 0.59
C GLU A 254 13.41 -23.18 0.88
N ILE A 255 12.32 -23.64 0.25
CA ILE A 255 10.98 -23.05 0.43
C ILE A 255 10.50 -23.20 1.88
N PRO A 256 10.59 -24.37 2.55
CA PRO A 256 10.24 -24.47 3.96
C PRO A 256 11.11 -23.61 4.87
N ALA A 257 12.42 -23.50 4.59
CA ALA A 257 13.30 -22.62 5.37
C ALA A 257 12.96 -21.13 5.20
N ALA A 258 12.47 -20.73 4.02
CA ALA A 258 12.05 -19.38 3.70
C ALA A 258 10.59 -19.08 4.08
N GLU A 259 9.83 -20.04 4.64
CA GLU A 259 8.37 -19.96 4.86
C GLU A 259 7.93 -18.66 5.52
N LYS A 260 8.63 -18.20 6.58
CA LYS A 260 8.26 -16.96 7.28
C LYS A 260 8.29 -15.73 6.37
N THR A 261 9.32 -15.62 5.53
CA THR A 261 9.46 -14.49 4.59
C THR A 261 8.45 -14.61 3.43
N LEU A 262 8.18 -15.82 2.95
CA LEU A 262 7.17 -16.07 1.94
C LEU A 262 5.77 -15.73 2.45
N MET A 263 5.45 -16.08 3.69
CA MET A 263 4.17 -15.72 4.33
C MET A 263 4.05 -14.20 4.54
N LEU A 264 5.15 -13.51 4.83
CA LEU A 264 5.14 -12.04 4.85
C LEU A 264 4.77 -11.47 3.46
N GLY A 265 5.34 -12.04 2.40
CA GLY A 265 4.96 -11.71 1.02
C GLY A 265 3.48 -11.95 0.74
N LEU A 266 2.95 -13.10 1.14
CA LEU A 266 1.52 -13.43 1.00
C LEU A 266 0.64 -12.44 1.77
N ASN A 267 1.01 -12.08 3.00
CA ASN A 267 0.28 -11.08 3.77
C ASN A 267 0.24 -9.71 3.06
N GLN A 268 1.36 -9.29 2.47
CA GLN A 268 1.43 -8.06 1.68
C GLN A 268 0.51 -8.12 0.45
N VAL A 269 0.44 -9.27 -0.25
CA VAL A 269 -0.49 -9.48 -1.38
C VAL A 269 -1.93 -9.33 -0.93
N VAL A 270 -2.31 -9.92 0.20
CA VAL A 270 -3.66 -9.80 0.77
C VAL A 270 -4.01 -8.35 1.05
N MET A 271 -3.12 -7.63 1.74
CA MET A 271 -3.35 -6.23 2.12
C MET A 271 -3.45 -5.31 0.90
N GLN A 272 -2.56 -5.49 -0.08
CA GLN A 272 -2.61 -4.70 -1.32
C GLN A 272 -3.84 -5.02 -2.17
N THR A 273 -4.27 -6.29 -2.21
CA THR A 273 -5.50 -6.69 -2.90
C THR A 273 -6.71 -5.99 -2.30
N LEU A 274 -6.84 -5.97 -0.97
CA LEU A 274 -7.96 -5.31 -0.29
C LEU A 274 -7.94 -3.79 -0.45
N ALA A 275 -6.76 -3.17 -0.41
CA ALA A 275 -6.62 -1.74 -0.68
C ALA A 275 -7.08 -1.38 -2.10
N MET A 276 -6.75 -2.23 -3.08
CA MET A 276 -7.10 -2.01 -4.49
C MET A 276 -8.56 -2.30 -4.83
N VAL A 277 -9.25 -3.18 -4.09
CA VAL A 277 -10.66 -3.56 -4.36
C VAL A 277 -11.59 -2.35 -4.38
N VAL A 278 -11.36 -1.35 -3.51
CA VAL A 278 -12.18 -0.12 -3.50
C VAL A 278 -11.94 0.68 -4.78
N ILE A 279 -10.69 0.79 -5.22
CA ILE A 279 -10.31 1.50 -6.45
C ILE A 279 -10.80 0.75 -7.69
N ALA A 280 -10.70 -0.56 -7.68
CA ALA A 280 -11.17 -1.45 -8.75
C ALA A 280 -12.67 -1.33 -9.01
N SER A 281 -13.45 -0.86 -8.03
CA SER A 281 -14.88 -0.60 -8.22
C SER A 281 -15.16 0.51 -9.25
N LEU A 282 -14.20 1.40 -9.50
CA LEU A 282 -14.30 2.42 -10.56
C LEU A 282 -14.34 1.83 -11.97
N VAL A 283 -13.84 0.62 -12.16
CA VAL A 283 -13.88 -0.10 -13.45
C VAL A 283 -14.98 -1.15 -13.49
N GLY A 284 -15.97 -1.05 -12.60
CA GLY A 284 -17.17 -1.88 -12.63
C GLY A 284 -17.11 -3.14 -11.79
N ALA A 285 -16.17 -3.26 -10.85
CA ALA A 285 -16.26 -4.30 -9.83
C ALA A 285 -17.42 -4.01 -8.89
N SER A 286 -18.35 -4.95 -8.81
CA SER A 286 -19.42 -4.90 -7.80
C SER A 286 -18.90 -5.34 -6.43
N GLY A 287 -19.55 -4.89 -5.36
CA GLY A 287 -19.22 -5.22 -3.98
C GLY A 287 -19.14 -4.01 -3.07
N LEU A 288 -18.50 -4.20 -1.90
CA LEU A 288 -18.38 -3.16 -0.87
C LEU A 288 -17.69 -1.89 -1.37
N GLY A 289 -16.66 -2.02 -2.23
CA GLY A 289 -15.95 -0.87 -2.78
C GLY A 289 -16.86 0.04 -3.60
N GLN A 290 -17.70 -0.53 -4.45
CA GLN A 290 -18.66 0.21 -5.27
C GLN A 290 -19.71 0.92 -4.40
N LYS A 291 -20.25 0.23 -3.40
CA LYS A 291 -21.21 0.80 -2.45
C LYS A 291 -20.61 1.94 -1.65
N LEU A 292 -19.38 1.76 -1.17
CA LEU A 292 -18.63 2.80 -0.46
C LEU A 292 -18.44 4.04 -1.32
N LEU A 293 -18.00 3.87 -2.57
CA LEU A 293 -17.80 4.98 -3.49
C LEU A 293 -19.10 5.74 -3.76
N PHE A 294 -20.20 5.04 -4.02
CA PHE A 294 -21.52 5.67 -4.21
C PHE A 294 -22.00 6.39 -2.95
N SER A 295 -21.80 5.81 -1.76
CA SER A 295 -22.18 6.44 -0.51
C SER A 295 -21.38 7.72 -0.24
N LEU A 296 -20.09 7.74 -0.61
CA LEU A 296 -19.24 8.95 -0.53
C LEU A 296 -19.68 10.02 -1.51
N GLN A 297 -19.95 9.66 -2.77
CA GLN A 297 -20.42 10.60 -3.80
C GLN A 297 -21.77 11.21 -3.45
N GLN A 298 -22.64 10.45 -2.79
CA GLN A 298 -23.95 10.92 -2.33
C GLN A 298 -23.90 11.58 -0.94
N LEU A 299 -22.73 11.70 -0.34
CA LEU A 299 -22.55 12.22 1.02
C LEU A 299 -23.37 11.47 2.09
N GLN A 300 -23.66 10.17 1.87
CA GLN A 300 -24.32 9.30 2.83
C GLN A 300 -23.29 8.70 3.80
N ILE A 301 -22.76 9.54 4.68
CA ILE A 301 -21.62 9.24 5.52
C ILE A 301 -21.84 8.03 6.42
N GLY A 302 -23.03 7.88 7.00
CA GLY A 302 -23.34 6.74 7.85
C GLY A 302 -23.28 5.42 7.11
N LYS A 303 -23.79 5.34 5.87
CA LYS A 303 -23.64 4.14 5.03
C LYS A 303 -22.20 3.91 4.61
N ALA A 304 -21.46 4.99 4.30
CA ALA A 304 -20.05 4.89 3.99
C ALA A 304 -19.25 4.32 5.18
N VAL A 305 -19.59 4.70 6.42
CA VAL A 305 -18.99 4.14 7.63
C VAL A 305 -19.32 2.65 7.78
N GLU A 306 -20.57 2.23 7.61
CA GLU A 306 -20.95 0.82 7.64
C GLU A 306 -20.13 -0.03 6.67
N GLN A 307 -20.03 0.44 5.42
CA GLN A 307 -19.28 -0.23 4.35
C GLN A 307 -17.77 -0.20 4.60
N GLY A 308 -17.26 0.93 5.09
CA GLY A 308 -15.86 1.08 5.46
C GLY A 308 -15.44 0.14 6.58
N VAL A 309 -16.27 0.00 7.62
CA VAL A 309 -16.05 -0.96 8.71
C VAL A 309 -16.09 -2.40 8.19
N ALA A 310 -17.01 -2.73 7.28
CA ALA A 310 -17.07 -4.07 6.67
C ALA A 310 -15.79 -4.43 5.90
N ILE A 311 -15.30 -3.52 5.05
CA ILE A 311 -14.03 -3.71 4.31
C ILE A 311 -12.87 -3.90 5.30
N THR A 312 -12.83 -3.08 6.33
CA THR A 312 -11.81 -3.14 7.38
C THR A 312 -11.84 -4.46 8.14
N LEU A 313 -13.03 -4.93 8.53
CA LEU A 313 -13.17 -6.22 9.23
C LEU A 313 -12.68 -7.38 8.36
N ILE A 314 -13.01 -7.41 7.07
CA ILE A 314 -12.47 -8.40 6.14
C ILE A 314 -10.95 -8.32 6.10
N ALA A 315 -10.39 -7.11 6.00
CA ALA A 315 -8.94 -6.90 5.97
C ALA A 315 -8.27 -7.41 7.25
N ILE A 316 -8.79 -7.06 8.42
CA ILE A 316 -8.22 -7.48 9.70
C ILE A 316 -8.36 -9.00 9.88
N VAL A 317 -9.48 -9.61 9.51
CA VAL A 317 -9.66 -11.07 9.59
C VAL A 317 -8.59 -11.78 8.77
N LEU A 318 -8.40 -11.39 7.51
CA LEU A 318 -7.42 -12.02 6.63
C LEU A 318 -5.98 -11.78 7.12
N ASP A 319 -5.66 -10.57 7.56
CA ASP A 319 -4.36 -10.20 8.12
C ASP A 319 -4.05 -11.02 9.39
N ARG A 320 -4.99 -11.07 10.36
CA ARG A 320 -4.79 -11.81 11.60
C ARG A 320 -4.71 -13.31 11.40
N LEU A 321 -5.48 -13.86 10.47
CA LEU A 321 -5.39 -15.28 10.11
C LEU A 321 -4.02 -15.61 9.53
N THR A 322 -3.50 -14.77 8.62
CA THR A 322 -2.18 -14.93 8.01
C THR A 322 -1.06 -14.80 9.05
N GLN A 323 -1.11 -13.76 9.91
CA GLN A 323 -0.13 -13.56 10.98
C GLN A 323 -0.15 -14.69 12.01
N ALA A 324 -1.33 -15.15 12.43
CA ALA A 324 -1.46 -16.25 13.38
C ALA A 324 -0.94 -17.57 12.81
N TYR A 325 -1.15 -17.80 11.51
CA TYR A 325 -0.55 -18.95 10.82
C TYR A 325 0.98 -18.89 10.84
N MET A 326 1.57 -17.73 10.53
CA MET A 326 3.04 -17.54 10.58
C MET A 326 3.64 -17.74 11.98
N ALA A 327 2.89 -17.36 13.02
CA ALA A 327 3.34 -17.51 14.41
C ALA A 327 3.21 -18.96 14.93
N LYS A 328 2.52 -19.84 14.18
CA LYS A 328 2.25 -21.20 14.61
C LYS A 328 3.51 -22.04 14.53
N VAL A 329 3.96 -22.49 15.69
CA VAL A 329 5.07 -23.45 15.78
C VAL A 329 4.53 -24.85 15.42
N PRO A 330 5.20 -25.60 14.51
CA PRO A 330 4.80 -26.97 14.22
C PRO A 330 4.91 -27.85 15.48
N VAL A 331 3.78 -28.29 16.01
CA VAL A 331 3.77 -29.27 17.08
C VAL A 331 3.80 -30.66 16.45
N HIS A 332 4.88 -31.40 16.68
CA HIS A 332 4.96 -32.80 16.27
C HIS A 332 3.98 -33.61 17.14
N ALA A 333 2.76 -33.74 16.65
CA ALA A 333 1.79 -34.65 17.28
C ALA A 333 2.12 -36.08 16.85
N GLY A 334 2.14 -36.99 17.81
CA GLY A 334 2.32 -38.41 17.54
C GLY A 334 1.28 -38.97 16.55
N PRO A 335 1.45 -40.20 16.05
CA PRO A 335 0.60 -40.78 15.02
C PRO A 335 -0.85 -40.89 15.51
N LYS A 336 -1.72 -40.08 14.89
CA LYS A 336 -3.17 -40.11 15.12
C LYS A 336 -3.81 -41.03 14.07
N THR A 337 -4.59 -41.99 14.49
CA THR A 337 -5.35 -42.92 13.63
C THR A 337 -6.75 -42.35 13.36
N GLY A 338 -7.15 -42.32 12.08
CA GLY A 338 -8.46 -41.83 11.64
C GLY A 338 -8.48 -40.39 11.13
N PHE A 339 -9.33 -40.11 10.13
CA PHE A 339 -9.45 -38.80 9.47
C PHE A 339 -9.90 -37.71 10.47
N ILE A 340 -10.88 -37.98 11.32
CA ILE A 340 -11.44 -37.03 12.29
C ILE A 340 -10.38 -36.63 13.33
N SER A 341 -9.62 -37.58 13.86
CA SER A 341 -8.57 -37.30 14.84
C SER A 341 -7.35 -36.60 14.20
N ARG A 342 -7.09 -36.85 12.92
CA ARG A 342 -6.00 -36.24 12.16
C ARG A 342 -6.33 -34.81 11.74
N HIS A 343 -7.60 -34.54 11.39
CA HIS A 343 -8.07 -33.25 10.89
C HIS A 343 -9.33 -32.74 11.60
N PRO A 344 -9.28 -32.46 12.93
CA PRO A 344 -10.47 -32.15 13.72
C PRO A 344 -11.20 -30.90 13.24
N HIS A 345 -10.48 -29.86 12.84
CA HIS A 345 -11.07 -28.60 12.35
C HIS A 345 -11.75 -28.77 10.98
N VAL A 346 -11.17 -29.56 10.08
CA VAL A 346 -11.78 -29.88 8.79
C VAL A 346 -13.06 -30.70 8.99
N SER A 347 -13.00 -31.70 9.87
CA SER A 347 -14.17 -32.52 10.20
C SER A 347 -15.30 -31.70 10.83
N LEU A 348 -14.94 -30.76 11.72
CA LEU A 348 -15.91 -29.84 12.32
C LEU A 348 -16.52 -28.90 11.27
N PHE A 349 -15.73 -28.38 10.34
CA PHE A 349 -16.21 -27.54 9.25
C PHE A 349 -17.15 -28.31 8.30
N LEU A 350 -16.80 -29.54 7.93
CA LEU A 350 -17.65 -30.37 7.08
C LEU A 350 -18.98 -30.72 7.76
N LEU A 351 -18.94 -30.98 9.06
CA LEU A 351 -20.17 -31.20 9.86
C LEU A 351 -21.03 -29.94 9.89
N LEU A 352 -20.44 -28.78 10.18
CA LEU A 352 -21.12 -27.48 10.19
C LEU A 352 -21.73 -27.20 8.80
N LEU A 353 -20.98 -27.43 7.72
CA LEU A 353 -21.45 -27.26 6.36
C LEU A 353 -22.67 -28.16 6.08
N ALA A 354 -22.58 -29.45 6.39
CA ALA A 354 -23.67 -30.38 6.17
C ALA A 354 -24.92 -29.94 6.95
N VAL A 355 -24.78 -29.62 8.23
CA VAL A 355 -25.90 -29.16 9.08
C VAL A 355 -26.49 -27.86 8.54
N SER A 356 -25.67 -26.90 8.15
CA SER A 356 -26.11 -25.59 7.63
C SER A 356 -26.81 -25.71 6.26
N VAL A 357 -26.38 -26.62 5.39
CA VAL A 357 -27.03 -26.87 4.09
C VAL A 357 -28.40 -27.53 4.32
N VAL A 358 -28.50 -28.50 5.21
CA VAL A 358 -29.79 -29.14 5.56
C VAL A 358 -30.72 -28.10 6.20
N ALA A 359 -30.22 -27.29 7.15
CA ALA A 359 -31.00 -26.23 7.78
C ALA A 359 -31.47 -25.17 6.76
N ALA A 360 -30.62 -24.80 5.79
CA ALA A 360 -30.97 -23.86 4.72
C ALA A 360 -32.05 -24.42 3.76
N GLY A 361 -32.10 -25.73 3.58
CA GLY A 361 -33.16 -26.41 2.82
C GLY A 361 -34.52 -26.42 3.57
N LEU A 362 -34.47 -26.47 4.90
CA LEU A 362 -35.68 -26.47 5.72
C LEU A 362 -36.18 -25.04 6.03
N PHE A 363 -35.27 -24.12 6.26
CA PHE A 363 -35.56 -22.74 6.68
C PHE A 363 -34.74 -21.75 5.81
N HIS A 364 -35.42 -20.97 5.00
CA HIS A 364 -34.76 -19.95 4.10
C HIS A 364 -33.88 -18.95 4.85
N GLY A 365 -34.17 -18.67 6.12
CA GLY A 365 -33.36 -17.78 6.95
C GLY A 365 -31.93 -18.26 7.23
N PHE A 366 -31.67 -19.57 7.09
CA PHE A 366 -30.30 -20.11 7.18
C PHE A 366 -29.52 -20.01 5.87
N ALA A 367 -30.20 -19.91 4.74
CA ALA A 367 -29.54 -19.68 3.44
C ALA A 367 -29.09 -18.20 3.29
N VAL A 368 -30.01 -17.28 3.54
CA VAL A 368 -29.78 -15.83 3.51
C VAL A 368 -30.47 -15.20 4.72
N LEU A 369 -29.77 -14.32 5.42
CA LEU A 369 -30.35 -13.62 6.57
C LEU A 369 -31.54 -12.77 6.09
N PRO A 370 -32.75 -12.94 6.68
CA PRO A 370 -33.91 -12.14 6.32
C PRO A 370 -33.67 -10.65 6.51
N LYS A 371 -34.21 -9.85 5.60
CA LYS A 371 -34.00 -8.38 5.64
C LYS A 371 -34.59 -7.74 6.90
N GLU A 372 -35.61 -8.34 7.49
CA GLU A 372 -36.23 -7.89 8.72
C GLU A 372 -35.30 -7.98 9.93
N LEU A 373 -34.31 -8.89 9.89
CA LEU A 373 -33.30 -9.06 10.93
C LEU A 373 -32.04 -8.21 10.68
N THR A 374 -31.95 -7.52 9.53
CA THR A 374 -30.80 -6.69 9.26
C THR A 374 -30.91 -5.35 9.99
N LEU A 375 -29.81 -4.98 10.64
CA LEU A 375 -29.65 -3.70 11.33
C LEU A 375 -28.96 -2.70 10.42
N SER A 376 -29.19 -1.42 10.62
CA SER A 376 -28.42 -0.34 10.04
C SER A 376 -28.27 0.78 11.06
N TYR A 377 -27.05 1.18 11.28
CA TYR A 377 -26.74 2.35 12.11
C TYR A 377 -26.38 3.58 11.28
N GLY A 378 -26.48 3.49 9.95
CA GLY A 378 -26.17 4.59 9.04
C GLY A 378 -27.02 5.83 9.28
N GLY A 379 -28.31 5.66 9.64
CA GLY A 379 -29.19 6.76 10.00
C GLY A 379 -28.74 7.52 11.25
N PRO A 380 -28.61 6.84 12.40
CA PRO A 380 -28.03 7.43 13.63
C PRO A 380 -26.66 8.07 13.42
N ILE A 381 -25.76 7.41 12.70
CA ILE A 381 -24.46 7.98 12.40
C ILE A 381 -24.59 9.24 11.53
N ASN A 382 -25.41 9.26 10.50
CA ASN A 382 -25.63 10.47 9.71
C ASN A 382 -26.12 11.62 10.56
N SER A 383 -26.97 11.37 11.54
CA SER A 383 -27.48 12.39 12.46
C SER A 383 -26.39 12.87 13.42
N ALA A 384 -25.63 11.94 14.01
CA ALA A 384 -24.50 12.25 14.88
C ALA A 384 -23.42 13.05 14.12
N VAL A 385 -23.11 12.62 12.91
CA VAL A 385 -22.14 13.28 12.03
C VAL A 385 -22.56 14.70 11.70
N ARG A 386 -23.80 14.89 11.30
CA ARG A 386 -24.34 16.24 11.04
C ARG A 386 -24.29 17.12 12.27
N TRP A 387 -24.63 16.59 13.43
CA TRP A 387 -24.52 17.29 14.71
C TRP A 387 -23.06 17.66 15.03
N ILE A 388 -22.14 16.67 14.98
CA ILE A 388 -20.72 16.89 15.21
C ILE A 388 -20.15 17.93 14.22
N SER A 389 -20.50 17.80 12.93
CA SER A 389 -20.04 18.76 11.91
C SER A 389 -20.54 20.17 12.20
N LYS A 390 -21.79 20.31 12.60
CA LYS A 390 -22.37 21.61 12.95
C LYS A 390 -21.69 22.24 14.17
N GLU A 391 -21.48 21.45 15.24
CA GLU A 391 -20.87 21.92 16.47
C GLU A 391 -19.36 22.18 16.33
N LEU A 392 -18.64 21.32 15.60
CA LEU A 392 -17.21 21.47 15.39
C LEU A 392 -16.83 22.43 14.28
N PHE A 393 -17.73 22.71 13.34
CA PHE A 393 -17.44 23.56 12.19
C PHE A 393 -16.93 24.96 12.57
N PRO A 394 -17.47 25.66 13.60
CA PRO A 394 -16.94 26.95 14.03
C PRO A 394 -15.45 26.90 14.46
N TYR A 395 -14.98 25.77 14.96
CA TYR A 395 -13.59 25.56 15.38
C TYR A 395 -12.71 25.03 14.26
N ILE A 396 -13.26 24.16 13.42
CA ILE A 396 -12.53 23.55 12.28
C ILE A 396 -12.37 24.56 11.14
N LYS A 397 -13.36 25.39 10.89
CA LYS A 397 -13.32 26.40 9.83
C LYS A 397 -12.12 27.34 9.95
N PRO A 398 -11.84 27.98 11.11
CA PRO A 398 -10.66 28.82 11.27
C PRO A 398 -9.35 28.07 11.03
N LEU A 399 -9.25 26.83 11.50
CA LEU A 399 -8.07 25.98 11.27
C LEU A 399 -7.90 25.67 9.78
N ARG A 400 -8.97 25.26 9.10
CA ARG A 400 -8.97 25.03 7.66
C ARG A 400 -8.59 26.29 6.88
N ASP A 401 -9.20 27.41 7.22
CA ASP A 401 -8.96 28.70 6.56
C ASP A 401 -7.52 29.18 6.81
N ALA A 402 -6.99 28.99 8.02
CA ALA A 402 -5.58 29.27 8.34
C ALA A 402 -4.63 28.40 7.52
N LEU A 403 -4.86 27.08 7.47
CA LEU A 403 -4.05 26.19 6.63
C LEU A 403 -4.15 26.55 5.14
N THR A 404 -5.33 26.94 4.69
CA THR A 404 -5.53 27.39 3.31
C THR A 404 -4.73 28.65 3.03
N ILE A 405 -4.87 29.69 3.86
CA ILE A 405 -4.29 31.03 3.63
C ILE A 405 -2.77 31.01 3.87
N TRP A 406 -2.30 30.37 4.96
CA TRP A 406 -0.91 30.47 5.37
C TRP A 406 0.00 29.36 4.83
N LEU A 407 -0.57 28.24 4.39
CA LEU A 407 0.22 27.13 3.88
C LEU A 407 -0.12 26.78 2.41
N MET A 408 -1.40 26.49 2.11
CA MET A 408 -1.76 25.97 0.79
C MET A 408 -1.66 27.03 -0.30
N LEU A 409 -2.25 28.21 -0.12
CA LEU A 409 -2.22 29.27 -1.14
C LEU A 409 -0.79 29.79 -1.41
N PRO A 410 0.07 30.07 -0.41
CA PRO A 410 1.44 30.45 -0.67
C PRO A 410 2.22 29.37 -1.43
N LEU A 411 2.09 28.12 -1.05
CA LEU A 411 2.76 27.02 -1.76
C LEU A 411 2.24 26.88 -3.20
N ARG A 412 0.93 26.91 -3.40
CA ARG A 412 0.32 26.85 -4.72
C ARG A 412 0.81 27.98 -5.62
N ASN A 413 0.74 29.21 -5.10
CA ASN A 413 1.17 30.39 -5.85
C ASN A 413 2.66 30.34 -6.15
N PHE A 414 3.49 29.88 -5.21
CA PHE A 414 4.92 29.69 -5.42
C PHE A 414 5.21 28.71 -6.55
N TYR A 415 4.59 27.51 -6.55
CA TYR A 415 4.83 26.51 -7.59
C TYR A 415 4.28 26.92 -8.95
N LEU A 416 3.14 27.60 -9.02
CA LEU A 416 2.57 28.11 -10.26
C LEU A 416 3.32 29.34 -10.80
N TRP A 417 3.97 30.10 -9.92
CA TRP A 417 4.84 31.22 -10.31
C TRP A 417 6.23 30.77 -10.74
N LEU A 418 6.73 29.63 -10.25
CA LEU A 418 8.10 29.18 -10.47
C LEU A 418 8.36 28.93 -11.96
N PRO A 419 9.33 29.66 -12.59
CA PRO A 419 9.69 29.43 -13.98
C PRO A 419 10.22 28.01 -14.21
N TRP A 420 9.77 27.38 -15.30
CA TRP A 420 10.14 26.00 -15.60
C TRP A 420 11.68 25.77 -15.70
N PRO A 421 12.51 26.71 -16.23
CA PRO A 421 13.96 26.50 -16.26
C PRO A 421 14.57 26.50 -14.87
N VAL A 422 14.01 27.29 -13.94
CA VAL A 422 14.45 27.31 -12.53
C VAL A 422 14.19 25.95 -11.89
N MET A 423 12.99 25.41 -12.06
CA MET A 423 12.65 24.10 -11.51
C MET A 423 13.58 23.00 -12.04
N LEU A 424 13.75 22.93 -13.35
CA LEU A 424 14.65 21.96 -13.98
C LEU A 424 16.11 22.15 -13.55
N GLY A 425 16.58 23.40 -13.50
CA GLY A 425 17.94 23.71 -13.09
C GLY A 425 18.24 23.37 -11.63
N VAL A 426 17.31 23.66 -10.72
CA VAL A 426 17.44 23.30 -9.30
C VAL A 426 17.47 21.79 -9.11
N LEU A 427 16.56 21.06 -9.76
CA LEU A 427 16.53 19.59 -9.69
C LEU A 427 17.79 18.97 -10.29
N ALA A 428 18.30 19.53 -11.42
CA ALA A 428 19.55 19.11 -12.01
C ALA A 428 20.74 19.36 -11.09
N ALA A 429 20.80 20.54 -10.45
CA ALA A 429 21.88 20.89 -9.52
C ALA A 429 21.89 19.96 -8.28
N ILE A 430 20.73 19.68 -7.72
CA ILE A 430 20.59 18.72 -6.61
C ILE A 430 21.04 17.33 -7.05
N GLY A 431 20.55 16.85 -8.19
CA GLY A 431 20.91 15.55 -8.74
C GLY A 431 22.42 15.42 -9.00
N TYR A 432 23.02 16.48 -9.57
CA TYR A 432 24.46 16.52 -9.81
C TYR A 432 25.28 16.47 -8.52
N HIS A 433 24.84 17.19 -7.51
CA HIS A 433 25.53 17.22 -6.22
C HIS A 433 25.44 15.85 -5.49
N LEU A 434 24.32 15.16 -5.61
CA LEU A 434 24.11 13.87 -4.94
C LEU A 434 24.87 12.71 -5.61
N SER A 435 24.82 12.59 -6.93
CA SER A 435 25.39 11.43 -7.65
C SER A 435 25.88 11.74 -9.07
N GLY A 436 26.18 13.00 -9.36
CA GLY A 436 26.78 13.43 -10.63
C GLY A 436 25.76 13.55 -11.77
N TRP A 437 26.30 13.66 -13.01
CA TRP A 437 25.54 14.04 -14.20
C TRP A 437 24.37 13.09 -14.55
N ARG A 438 24.52 11.79 -14.26
CA ARG A 438 23.47 10.80 -14.55
C ARG A 438 22.20 11.06 -13.73
N LEU A 439 22.38 11.37 -12.45
CA LEU A 439 21.25 11.71 -11.58
C LEU A 439 20.73 13.12 -11.88
N ALA A 440 21.55 14.04 -12.37
CA ALA A 440 21.09 15.36 -12.84
C ALA A 440 20.18 15.26 -14.07
N LEU A 441 20.51 14.39 -15.02
CA LEU A 441 19.76 14.22 -16.26
C LEU A 441 18.38 13.60 -16.03
N LEU A 442 18.24 12.70 -15.05
CA LEU A 442 16.99 12.00 -14.79
C LEU A 442 15.78 12.94 -14.54
N PRO A 443 15.81 13.86 -13.56
CA PRO A 443 14.69 14.78 -13.34
C PRO A 443 14.49 15.74 -14.52
N VAL A 444 15.55 16.18 -15.19
CA VAL A 444 15.43 17.03 -16.38
C VAL A 444 14.66 16.31 -17.49
N CYS A 445 14.98 15.04 -17.75
CA CYS A 445 14.27 14.25 -18.77
C CYS A 445 12.81 13.99 -18.36
N LEU A 446 12.55 13.61 -17.11
CA LEU A 446 11.20 13.28 -16.65
C LEU A 446 10.29 14.52 -16.60
N PHE A 447 10.74 15.60 -15.98
CA PHE A 447 9.97 16.84 -15.90
C PHE A 447 9.87 17.53 -17.27
N GLY A 448 10.95 17.49 -18.07
CA GLY A 448 10.95 17.96 -19.45
C GLY A 448 9.95 17.21 -20.32
N PHE A 449 9.85 15.89 -20.17
CA PHE A 449 8.83 15.09 -20.83
C PHE A 449 7.42 15.50 -20.41
N MET A 450 7.16 15.66 -19.11
CA MET A 450 5.86 16.09 -18.60
C MET A 450 5.47 17.47 -19.15
N MET A 451 6.44 18.36 -19.25
CA MET A 451 6.28 19.69 -19.81
C MET A 451 5.95 19.64 -21.32
N LEU A 452 6.73 18.88 -22.10
CA LEU A 452 6.48 18.65 -23.54
C LEU A 452 5.13 18.00 -23.78
N ALA A 453 4.69 17.08 -22.92
CA ALA A 453 3.39 16.42 -23.01
C ALA A 453 2.21 17.30 -22.55
N GLY A 454 2.45 18.57 -22.17
CA GLY A 454 1.41 19.51 -21.74
C GLY A 454 0.85 19.26 -20.34
N PHE A 455 1.64 18.59 -19.47
CA PHE A 455 1.25 18.29 -18.08
C PHE A 455 1.90 19.20 -17.04
N TRP A 456 2.51 20.31 -17.44
CA TRP A 456 3.25 21.18 -16.53
C TRP A 456 2.42 21.72 -15.38
N GLU A 457 1.26 22.33 -15.68
CA GLU A 457 0.39 22.89 -14.64
C GLU A 457 -0.17 21.81 -13.70
N PRO A 458 -0.74 20.68 -14.18
CA PRO A 458 -1.13 19.57 -13.31
C PRO A 458 0.01 19.03 -12.46
N LEU A 459 1.24 19.00 -13.00
CA LEU A 459 2.43 18.57 -12.26
C LEU A 459 2.72 19.51 -11.09
N MET A 460 2.71 20.83 -11.31
CA MET A 460 2.91 21.83 -10.26
C MET A 460 1.82 21.77 -9.19
N LEU A 461 0.56 21.57 -9.59
CA LEU A 461 -0.56 21.36 -8.67
C LEU A 461 -0.40 20.10 -7.84
N THR A 462 0.15 19.04 -8.39
CA THR A 462 0.44 17.81 -7.63
C THR A 462 1.58 18.03 -6.64
N ILE A 463 2.66 18.67 -7.08
CA ILE A 463 3.85 18.89 -6.24
C ILE A 463 3.51 19.77 -5.03
N TYR A 464 2.70 20.84 -5.21
CA TYR A 464 2.36 21.68 -4.06
C TYR A 464 1.53 20.93 -3.01
N LEU A 465 0.58 20.08 -3.42
CA LEU A 465 -0.21 19.25 -2.50
C LEU A 465 0.68 18.27 -1.72
N VAL A 466 1.56 17.58 -2.44
CA VAL A 466 2.52 16.64 -1.84
C VAL A 466 3.47 17.36 -0.89
N THR A 467 3.98 18.53 -1.28
CA THR A 467 4.87 19.34 -0.43
C THR A 467 4.15 19.77 0.85
N GLY A 468 2.91 20.26 0.74
CA GLY A 468 2.10 20.65 1.88
C GLY A 468 1.85 19.47 2.84
N ALA A 469 1.49 18.31 2.28
CA ALA A 469 1.30 17.09 3.05
C ALA A 469 2.61 16.65 3.74
N THR A 470 3.74 16.66 3.02
CA THR A 470 5.06 16.26 3.55
C THR A 470 5.50 17.17 4.70
N ILE A 471 5.35 18.48 4.55
CA ILE A 471 5.68 19.44 5.61
C ILE A 471 4.88 19.10 6.89
N LEU A 472 3.58 18.89 6.75
CA LEU A 472 2.74 18.56 7.91
C LEU A 472 3.06 17.17 8.47
N CYS A 473 3.36 16.17 7.63
CA CYS A 473 3.79 14.84 8.08
C CYS A 473 5.07 14.92 8.92
N VAL A 474 6.04 15.71 8.50
CA VAL A 474 7.30 15.91 9.23
C VAL A 474 7.05 16.65 10.56
N ILE A 475 6.28 17.74 10.53
CA ILE A 475 5.96 18.53 11.73
C ILE A 475 5.22 17.71 12.78
N ILE A 476 4.33 16.78 12.36
CA ILE A 476 3.53 15.95 13.27
C ILE A 476 4.27 14.64 13.60
N GLY A 477 4.81 13.98 12.59
CA GLY A 477 5.35 12.62 12.71
C GLY A 477 6.64 12.55 13.52
N ILE A 478 7.58 13.46 13.26
CA ILE A 478 8.86 13.45 13.97
C ILE A 478 8.68 13.68 15.49
N PRO A 479 7.94 14.70 15.97
CA PRO A 479 7.71 14.86 17.41
C PRO A 479 7.02 13.66 18.07
N ILE A 480 6.03 13.05 17.39
CA ILE A 480 5.36 11.85 17.91
C ILE A 480 6.35 10.66 17.97
N GLY A 481 7.19 10.48 16.95
CA GLY A 481 8.23 9.46 16.93
C GLY A 481 9.26 9.64 18.04
N ILE A 482 9.71 10.88 18.29
CA ILE A 482 10.60 11.24 19.41
C ILE A 482 9.93 10.92 20.75
N TRP A 483 8.68 11.32 20.93
CA TRP A 483 7.94 11.05 22.17
C TRP A 483 7.77 9.55 22.41
N ALA A 484 7.45 8.79 21.37
CA ALA A 484 7.35 7.34 21.44
C ALA A 484 8.70 6.69 21.82
N ALA A 485 9.83 7.18 21.30
CA ALA A 485 11.16 6.64 21.62
C ALA A 485 11.54 6.82 23.10
N HIS A 486 11.04 7.87 23.76
CA HIS A 486 11.34 8.18 25.15
C HIS A 486 10.30 7.68 26.17
N SER A 487 9.19 7.06 25.71
CA SER A 487 8.12 6.58 26.60
C SER A 487 7.53 5.26 26.15
N PRO A 488 7.73 4.15 26.90
CA PRO A 488 7.18 2.83 26.54
C PRO A 488 5.64 2.83 26.39
N ARG A 489 4.95 3.63 27.20
CA ARG A 489 3.47 3.75 27.12
C ARG A 489 3.05 4.41 25.81
N VAL A 490 3.70 5.50 25.44
CA VAL A 490 3.45 6.21 24.18
C VAL A 490 3.82 5.31 23.01
N ALA A 491 4.93 4.60 23.06
CA ALA A 491 5.34 3.65 22.03
C ALA A 491 4.28 2.58 21.77
N HIS A 492 3.70 2.00 22.84
CA HIS A 492 2.67 0.98 22.72
C HIS A 492 1.40 1.52 22.03
N VAL A 493 0.92 2.68 22.47
CA VAL A 493 -0.27 3.33 21.87
C VAL A 493 0.02 3.74 20.42
N THR A 494 1.14 4.40 20.18
CA THR A 494 1.53 4.87 18.84
C THR A 494 1.68 3.71 17.87
N LYS A 495 2.30 2.59 18.28
CA LYS A 495 2.40 1.39 17.46
C LYS A 495 1.01 0.86 17.08
N GLY A 496 0.10 0.73 18.05
CA GLY A 496 -1.26 0.27 17.78
C GLY A 496 -2.04 1.19 16.82
N VAL A 497 -1.90 2.51 17.00
CA VAL A 497 -2.50 3.50 16.08
C VAL A 497 -1.90 3.39 14.68
N CYS A 498 -0.56 3.34 14.58
CA CYS A 498 0.12 3.20 13.30
C CYS A 498 -0.26 1.90 12.57
N ASP A 499 -0.32 0.78 13.29
CA ASP A 499 -0.74 -0.51 12.75
C ASP A 499 -2.18 -0.42 12.20
N THR A 500 -3.09 0.18 12.97
CA THR A 500 -4.47 0.42 12.57
C THR A 500 -4.55 1.29 11.32
N LEU A 501 -3.86 2.43 11.31
CA LEU A 501 -3.87 3.35 10.18
C LEU A 501 -3.30 2.72 8.89
N GLN A 502 -2.36 1.80 8.98
CA GLN A 502 -1.84 1.09 7.80
C GLN A 502 -2.69 -0.09 7.35
N THR A 503 -3.46 -0.69 8.27
CA THR A 503 -4.36 -1.81 7.94
C THR A 503 -5.62 -1.32 7.22
N PHE A 504 -6.07 -0.10 7.52
CA PHE A 504 -7.26 0.46 6.87
C PHE A 504 -6.98 0.88 5.42
N PRO A 505 -7.87 0.54 4.48
CA PRO A 505 -7.80 1.11 3.13
C PRO A 505 -7.84 2.64 3.18
N SER A 506 -6.90 3.29 2.48
CA SER A 506 -6.69 4.75 2.54
C SER A 506 -7.94 5.59 2.22
N PHE A 507 -8.84 5.08 1.38
CA PHE A 507 -10.10 5.74 1.05
C PHE A 507 -11.07 5.93 2.22
N ILE A 508 -10.95 5.11 3.28
CA ILE A 508 -11.83 5.24 4.46
C ILE A 508 -11.56 6.54 5.21
N TYR A 509 -10.31 7.04 5.16
CA TYR A 509 -9.96 8.32 5.80
C TYR A 509 -10.63 9.53 5.17
N LEU A 510 -11.05 9.43 3.90
CA LEU A 510 -11.80 10.49 3.25
C LEU A 510 -13.15 10.75 3.94
N ILE A 511 -13.76 9.72 4.55
CA ILE A 511 -15.07 9.83 5.17
C ILE A 511 -15.10 10.92 6.26
N PRO A 512 -14.33 10.81 7.35
CA PRO A 512 -14.33 11.83 8.40
C PRO A 512 -13.75 13.17 7.92
N VAL A 513 -12.81 13.15 6.98
CA VAL A 513 -12.18 14.37 6.49
C VAL A 513 -13.15 15.22 5.65
N ILE A 514 -13.84 14.62 4.68
CA ILE A 514 -14.84 15.32 3.87
C ILE A 514 -15.96 15.87 4.76
N MET A 515 -16.34 15.09 5.77
CA MET A 515 -17.37 15.47 6.73
C MET A 515 -17.02 16.73 7.52
N LEU A 516 -15.77 16.82 8.01
CA LEU A 516 -15.34 17.90 8.90
C LEU A 516 -14.79 19.11 8.14
N PHE A 517 -14.01 18.87 7.07
CA PHE A 517 -13.28 19.91 6.35
C PHE A 517 -13.92 20.29 5.01
N GLN A 518 -15.01 19.61 4.62
CA GLN A 518 -15.65 19.75 3.31
C GLN A 518 -14.68 19.38 2.16
N THR A 519 -15.04 19.65 0.90
CA THR A 519 -14.19 19.38 -0.25
C THR A 519 -13.25 20.57 -0.49
N SER A 520 -11.97 20.41 -0.20
CA SER A 520 -10.94 21.45 -0.34
C SER A 520 -9.55 20.83 -0.47
N ASP A 521 -8.55 21.62 -0.87
CA ASP A 521 -7.15 21.18 -0.92
C ASP A 521 -6.64 20.77 0.47
N VAL A 522 -7.08 21.48 1.52
CA VAL A 522 -6.78 21.12 2.92
C VAL A 522 -7.34 19.75 3.26
N SER A 523 -8.54 19.42 2.81
CA SER A 523 -9.14 18.10 3.04
C SER A 523 -8.31 16.98 2.39
N ASN A 524 -7.83 17.22 1.17
CA ASN A 524 -6.95 16.28 0.47
C ASN A 524 -5.65 16.04 1.26
N VAL A 525 -5.02 17.13 1.75
CA VAL A 525 -3.81 17.05 2.55
C VAL A 525 -4.05 16.32 3.88
N ILE A 526 -5.14 16.62 4.59
CA ILE A 526 -5.48 15.95 5.86
C ILE A 526 -5.76 14.46 5.66
N ALA A 527 -6.44 14.10 4.57
CA ALA A 527 -6.65 12.69 4.23
C ALA A 527 -5.32 11.95 3.94
N MET A 528 -4.38 12.64 3.26
CA MET A 528 -3.03 12.10 3.05
C MET A 528 -2.27 11.94 4.37
N LEU A 529 -2.39 12.89 5.31
CA LEU A 529 -1.71 12.84 6.60
C LEU A 529 -2.03 11.56 7.39
N ALA A 530 -3.27 11.10 7.37
CA ALA A 530 -3.68 9.90 8.11
C ALA A 530 -2.84 8.67 7.76
N TYR A 531 -2.42 8.54 6.50
CA TYR A 531 -1.60 7.43 6.02
C TYR A 531 -0.10 7.78 5.97
N ALA A 532 0.24 8.97 5.46
CA ALA A 532 1.62 9.35 5.17
C ALA A 532 2.43 9.73 6.42
N THR A 533 1.78 10.07 7.56
CA THR A 533 2.48 10.36 8.81
C THR A 533 3.06 9.11 9.48
N VAL A 534 2.51 7.93 9.20
CA VAL A 534 2.93 6.68 9.86
C VAL A 534 4.40 6.31 9.59
N PRO A 535 4.93 6.36 8.35
CA PRO A 535 6.36 6.16 8.10
C PRO A 535 7.22 7.16 8.88
N ALA A 536 6.88 8.46 8.89
CA ALA A 536 7.64 9.47 9.61
C ALA A 536 7.73 9.16 11.11
N ILE A 537 6.62 8.72 11.73
CA ILE A 537 6.59 8.29 13.14
C ILE A 537 7.49 7.07 13.34
N ARG A 538 7.32 6.03 12.52
CA ARG A 538 8.03 4.74 12.69
C ARG A 538 9.52 4.86 12.46
N TYR A 539 9.95 5.55 11.41
CA TYR A 539 11.37 5.69 11.12
C TYR A 539 12.06 6.57 12.15
N THR A 540 11.41 7.65 12.64
CA THR A 540 11.93 8.43 13.75
C THR A 540 12.08 7.59 15.03
N TYR A 541 11.05 6.83 15.39
CA TYR A 541 11.09 5.92 16.53
C TYR A 541 12.21 4.88 16.42
N LEU A 542 12.31 4.19 15.28
CA LEU A 542 13.32 3.16 15.06
C LEU A 542 14.73 3.73 14.98
N GLY A 543 14.92 4.89 14.33
CA GLY A 543 16.20 5.56 14.23
C GLY A 543 16.75 5.94 15.60
N LEU A 544 15.90 6.47 16.48
CA LEU A 544 16.29 6.82 17.84
C LEU A 544 16.61 5.58 18.69
N LEU A 545 15.91 4.48 18.53
CA LEU A 545 16.22 3.23 19.23
C LEU A 545 17.54 2.57 18.79
N ARG A 546 18.03 2.90 17.60
CA ARG A 546 19.30 2.38 17.07
C ARG A 546 20.52 3.18 17.54
N VAL A 547 20.32 4.32 18.20
CA VAL A 547 21.44 5.09 18.76
C VAL A 547 22.14 4.26 19.84
N PRO A 548 23.47 4.02 19.74
CA PRO A 548 24.19 3.20 20.70
C PRO A 548 24.08 3.75 22.13
N ALA A 549 23.76 2.88 23.09
CA ALA A 549 23.62 3.28 24.49
C ALA A 549 24.92 3.94 25.03
N ALA A 550 26.08 3.42 24.63
CA ALA A 550 27.37 4.00 25.02
C ALA A 550 27.53 5.47 24.61
N THR A 551 26.97 5.88 23.47
CA THR A 551 27.01 7.28 23.01
C THR A 551 26.07 8.16 23.84
N ILE A 552 24.91 7.61 24.23
CA ILE A 552 23.96 8.28 25.13
C ILE A 552 24.60 8.48 26.51
N ASP A 553 25.23 7.42 27.05
CA ASP A 553 25.89 7.44 28.35
C ASP A 553 27.06 8.43 28.37
N ALA A 554 27.85 8.50 27.31
CA ALA A 554 28.95 9.46 27.17
C ALA A 554 28.41 10.90 27.15
N ALA A 555 27.29 11.17 26.49
CA ALA A 555 26.65 12.50 26.50
C ALA A 555 26.14 12.88 27.91
N VAL A 556 25.54 11.92 28.62
CA VAL A 556 25.07 12.13 30.00
C VAL A 556 26.27 12.37 30.94
N ALA A 557 27.34 11.59 30.84
CA ALA A 557 28.57 11.76 31.62
C ALA A 557 29.23 13.12 31.35
N SER A 558 29.08 13.68 30.14
CA SER A 558 29.53 15.02 29.78
C SER A 558 28.61 16.14 30.26
N GLY A 559 27.58 15.84 31.05
CA GLY A 559 26.66 16.82 31.61
C GLY A 559 25.62 17.37 30.62
N ALA A 560 25.37 16.68 29.51
CA ALA A 560 24.37 17.09 28.52
C ALA A 560 22.95 17.01 29.10
N THR A 561 22.19 18.10 28.98
CA THR A 561 20.76 18.11 29.32
C THR A 561 19.97 17.21 28.37
N PRO A 562 18.77 16.73 28.73
CA PRO A 562 17.95 15.88 27.83
C PRO A 562 17.72 16.51 26.45
N TRP A 563 17.52 17.83 26.38
CA TRP A 563 17.37 18.54 25.11
C TRP A 563 18.66 18.62 24.29
N GLN A 564 19.80 18.82 24.95
CA GLN A 564 21.13 18.82 24.31
C GLN A 564 21.46 17.42 23.79
N ARG A 565 21.18 16.39 24.57
CA ARG A 565 21.33 14.98 24.20
C ARG A 565 20.50 14.68 22.95
N LEU A 566 19.20 15.00 22.95
CA LEU A 566 18.32 14.79 21.80
C LEU A 566 18.84 15.53 20.55
N ARG A 567 19.10 16.84 20.66
CA ARG A 567 19.40 17.67 19.48
C ARG A 567 20.83 17.47 18.94
N LYS A 568 21.82 17.22 19.81
CA LYS A 568 23.24 17.17 19.41
C LYS A 568 23.78 15.76 19.25
N VAL A 569 23.11 14.76 19.79
CA VAL A 569 23.59 13.35 19.77
C VAL A 569 22.58 12.44 19.11
N GLU A 570 21.37 12.32 19.67
CA GLU A 570 20.40 11.32 19.21
C GLU A 570 19.88 11.63 17.81
N LEU A 571 19.38 12.83 17.54
CA LEU A 571 18.83 13.21 16.24
C LEU A 571 19.89 13.18 15.11
N PRO A 572 21.11 13.71 15.27
CA PRO A 572 22.12 13.63 14.21
C PRO A 572 22.52 12.19 13.85
N ILE A 573 22.59 11.29 14.84
CA ILE A 573 22.91 9.87 14.61
C ILE A 573 21.71 9.15 13.97
N ALA A 574 20.49 9.46 14.39
CA ALA A 574 19.27 8.87 13.87
C ALA A 574 18.85 9.44 12.49
N PHE A 575 19.37 10.61 12.09
CA PHE A 575 18.96 11.35 10.90
C PHE A 575 18.98 10.53 9.60
N PRO A 576 19.96 9.65 9.35
CA PRO A 576 19.95 8.82 8.14
C PRO A 576 18.76 7.83 8.05
N GLU A 577 18.13 7.51 9.18
CA GLU A 577 16.96 6.62 9.24
C GLU A 577 15.64 7.42 9.19
N ILE A 578 15.65 8.69 9.60
CA ILE A 578 14.51 9.60 9.60
C ILE A 578 14.26 10.20 8.21
#